data_fd14465c588c151f3cf2b852e2528e4b
#
_entry.id   fd14465c588c151f3cf2b852e2528e4b
#
_cell.length_a   1.000
_cell.length_b   1.000
_cell.length_c   1.000
_cell.angle_alpha   90.00
_cell.angle_beta   90.00
_cell.angle_gamma   90.00
#
_symmetry.space_group_name_H-M   'P 1'
#
loop_
_entity.id
_entity.type
_entity.pdbx_description
1 polymer ?
#
loop_
_entity_poly.entity_id
_entity_poly.type
_entity_poly.pdbx_seq_one_letter_code
_entity_poly.pdbx_strand_id
1 'polypeptide(L)'
;GQDTIEEVRIHPSEVKSTKTTIPFVKNNNFDYSVLAAWAGRYKTEVTWLLFVLMTIFVVTAVSNGTNLTDGLDGLAAGSSAIVGIALGVLAYTSSHFEFASFLNIMFIPGAEELVVFASAFIGATIGFLWYNAYPAQVFMGDTGSLTLGGIIAVFAIIIRKELLVPILCGVFFVEALSVMLQVFYFKYTKKKTGIGRRIFKMTPLHHHFQKPGNAGIDAIIQKPFNVVPESKIVVRFWLIGIILAAIAIITLKLR
;
A
#
# COMPACT_ATOMS: atom_id res chain seq x y z
N GLY A 1 46.42 21.49 -21.46
CA GLY A 1 45.93 20.29 -20.83
C GLY A 1 44.52 20.03 -21.37
N GLN A 2 44.33 18.99 -22.18
CA GLN A 2 43.01 18.47 -22.51
C GLN A 2 42.62 17.54 -21.38
N ASP A 3 41.66 17.96 -20.56
CA ASP A 3 40.99 17.08 -19.62
C ASP A 3 40.12 16.10 -20.41
N THR A 4 40.64 14.91 -20.65
CA THR A 4 39.85 13.79 -21.16
C THR A 4 38.91 13.36 -20.06
N ILE A 5 37.63 13.70 -20.22
CA ILE A 5 36.54 13.15 -19.40
C ILE A 5 36.44 11.67 -19.80
N GLU A 6 36.96 10.76 -18.95
CA GLU A 6 36.73 9.34 -19.10
C GLU A 6 35.25 9.08 -18.79
N GLU A 7 34.45 8.79 -19.82
CA GLU A 7 33.10 8.25 -19.65
C GLU A 7 33.23 6.88 -18.95
N VAL A 8 33.07 6.86 -17.63
CA VAL A 8 32.94 5.61 -16.90
C VAL A 8 31.56 5.02 -17.25
N ARG A 9 31.54 4.15 -18.25
CA ARG A 9 30.36 3.32 -18.53
C ARG A 9 30.21 2.31 -17.42
N ILE A 10 29.40 2.66 -16.41
CA ILE A 10 28.96 1.72 -15.39
C ILE A 10 27.99 0.75 -16.09
N HIS A 11 28.50 -0.41 -16.51
CA HIS A 11 27.61 -1.51 -16.84
C HIS A 11 26.98 -1.97 -15.54
N PRO A 12 25.64 -1.86 -15.36
CA PRO A 12 24.99 -2.38 -14.18
C PRO A 12 25.15 -3.90 -14.19
N SER A 13 26.10 -4.41 -13.41
CA SER A 13 26.13 -5.84 -13.12
C SER A 13 24.81 -6.17 -12.41
N GLU A 14 24.09 -7.18 -12.90
CA GLU A 14 22.88 -7.68 -12.25
C GLU A 14 23.20 -8.08 -10.81
N VAL A 15 22.93 -7.20 -9.87
CA VAL A 15 23.18 -7.45 -8.45
C VAL A 15 21.95 -8.11 -7.86
N LYS A 16 22.05 -9.41 -7.61
CA LYS A 16 21.04 -10.14 -6.83
C LYS A 16 21.10 -9.64 -5.38
N SER A 17 20.14 -8.82 -4.98
CA SER A 17 20.09 -8.22 -3.65
C SER A 17 18.73 -8.44 -3.00
N THR A 18 18.75 -8.72 -1.69
CA THR A 18 17.55 -8.79 -0.83
C THR A 18 17.41 -7.52 0.02
N LYS A 19 18.11 -6.45 -0.32
CA LYS A 19 17.99 -5.15 0.33
C LYS A 19 16.72 -4.43 -0.13
N THR A 20 16.08 -3.74 0.78
CA THR A 20 14.88 -2.94 0.52
C THR A 20 14.93 -1.64 1.32
N THR A 21 14.07 -0.69 0.93
CA THR A 21 13.94 0.58 1.65
C THR A 21 12.97 0.42 2.81
N ILE A 22 13.41 0.80 4.02
CA ILE A 22 12.59 0.83 5.22
C ILE A 22 12.51 2.27 5.75
N PRO A 23 11.29 2.79 6.06
CA PRO A 23 11.14 4.12 6.63
C PRO A 23 11.64 4.17 8.09
N PHE A 24 11.99 5.37 8.57
CA PHE A 24 12.38 5.68 9.96
C PHE A 24 13.72 5.08 10.44
N VAL A 25 14.46 4.36 9.62
CA VAL A 25 15.74 3.77 9.96
C VAL A 25 16.89 4.53 9.30
N LYS A 26 18.01 4.66 9.99
CA LYS A 26 19.21 5.32 9.44
C LYS A 26 19.60 4.65 8.12
N ASN A 27 19.86 5.46 7.09
CA ASN A 27 20.18 5.05 5.72
C ASN A 27 19.03 4.33 4.96
N ASN A 28 17.82 4.27 5.52
CA ASN A 28 16.63 3.68 4.90
C ASN A 28 16.83 2.28 4.28
N ASN A 29 17.87 1.54 4.70
CA ASN A 29 18.21 0.24 4.15
C ASN A 29 17.92 -0.88 5.15
N PHE A 30 17.21 -1.88 4.68
CA PHE A 30 16.98 -3.13 5.37
C PHE A 30 17.41 -4.30 4.49
N ASP A 31 18.18 -5.24 5.06
CA ASP A 31 18.61 -6.45 4.37
C ASP A 31 17.96 -7.67 5.04
N TYR A 32 17.19 -8.43 4.27
CA TYR A 32 16.56 -9.65 4.79
C TYR A 32 17.58 -10.67 5.31
N SER A 33 18.86 -10.57 4.92
CA SER A 33 19.94 -11.42 5.42
C SER A 33 20.17 -11.28 6.93
N VAL A 34 19.76 -10.16 7.53
CA VAL A 34 19.82 -9.94 8.98
C VAL A 34 18.89 -10.91 9.72
N LEU A 35 17.70 -11.16 9.16
CA LEU A 35 16.74 -12.10 9.73
C LEU A 35 17.19 -13.57 9.60
N ALA A 36 18.09 -13.87 8.66
CA ALA A 36 18.62 -15.20 8.41
C ALA A 36 20.00 -15.44 9.09
N ALA A 37 20.45 -14.53 9.97
CA ALA A 37 21.77 -14.61 10.60
C ALA A 37 21.98 -15.91 11.41
N TRP A 38 20.91 -16.49 11.94
CA TRP A 38 20.93 -17.75 12.70
C TRP A 38 21.11 -19.00 11.83
N ALA A 39 20.90 -18.90 10.50
CA ALA A 39 20.87 -20.07 9.61
C ALA A 39 22.25 -20.58 9.16
N GLY A 40 23.35 -19.95 9.62
CA GLY A 40 24.71 -20.40 9.34
C GLY A 40 24.99 -20.66 7.86
N ARG A 41 25.25 -21.91 7.49
CA ARG A 41 25.58 -22.34 6.11
C ARG A 41 24.44 -22.05 5.13
N TYR A 42 23.17 -22.10 5.55
CA TYR A 42 21.98 -21.89 4.72
C TYR A 42 21.47 -20.46 4.73
N LYS A 43 22.29 -19.50 5.14
CA LYS A 43 21.90 -18.08 5.28
C LYS A 43 21.34 -17.51 3.97
N THR A 44 21.96 -17.78 2.85
CA THR A 44 21.52 -17.25 1.55
C THR A 44 20.17 -17.80 1.14
N GLU A 45 19.97 -19.09 1.25
CA GLU A 45 18.73 -19.78 0.88
C GLU A 45 17.58 -19.32 1.76
N VAL A 46 17.81 -19.22 3.07
CA VAL A 46 16.81 -18.75 4.03
C VAL A 46 16.47 -17.29 3.78
N THR A 47 17.46 -16.45 3.43
CA THR A 47 17.21 -15.04 3.07
C THR A 47 16.28 -14.92 1.86
N TRP A 48 16.53 -15.68 0.81
CA TRP A 48 15.65 -15.67 -0.36
C TRP A 48 14.26 -16.23 -0.06
N LEU A 49 14.17 -17.28 0.75
CA LEU A 49 12.89 -17.82 1.20
C LEU A 49 12.08 -16.75 1.96
N LEU A 50 12.71 -16.04 2.89
CA LEU A 50 12.06 -14.95 3.64
C LEU A 50 11.60 -13.82 2.72
N PHE A 51 12.40 -13.45 1.73
CA PHE A 51 12.03 -12.44 0.74
C PHE A 51 10.82 -12.89 -0.10
N VAL A 52 10.79 -14.15 -0.55
CA VAL A 52 9.64 -14.70 -1.29
C VAL A 52 8.39 -14.74 -0.42
N LEU A 53 8.49 -15.16 0.83
CA LEU A 53 7.36 -15.16 1.77
C LEU A 53 6.82 -13.75 2.02
N MET A 54 7.72 -12.76 2.16
CA MET A 54 7.32 -11.36 2.29
C MET A 54 6.63 -10.86 1.02
N THR A 55 7.15 -11.20 -0.16
CA THR A 55 6.52 -10.87 -1.45
C THR A 55 5.09 -11.42 -1.53
N ILE A 56 4.90 -12.71 -1.21
CA ILE A 56 3.58 -13.34 -1.20
C ILE A 56 2.66 -12.63 -0.21
N PHE A 57 3.16 -12.34 0.99
CA PHE A 57 2.40 -11.63 2.02
C PHE A 57 1.95 -10.24 1.54
N VAL A 58 2.87 -9.43 0.98
CA VAL A 58 2.56 -8.07 0.52
C VAL A 58 1.55 -8.10 -0.62
N VAL A 59 1.75 -8.96 -1.63
CA VAL A 59 0.81 -9.08 -2.76
C VAL A 59 -0.58 -9.50 -2.26
N THR A 60 -0.64 -10.51 -1.41
CA THR A 60 -1.91 -10.99 -0.86
C THR A 60 -2.61 -9.94 -0.01
N ALA A 61 -1.86 -9.24 0.86
CA ALA A 61 -2.42 -8.24 1.79
C ALA A 61 -2.95 -7.02 1.04
N VAL A 62 -2.20 -6.49 0.07
CA VAL A 62 -2.61 -5.30 -0.69
C VAL A 62 -3.75 -5.63 -1.64
N SER A 63 -3.68 -6.76 -2.35
CA SER A 63 -4.73 -7.18 -3.27
C SER A 63 -6.06 -7.36 -2.56
N ASN A 64 -6.08 -8.13 -1.46
CA ASN A 64 -7.30 -8.30 -0.66
C ASN A 64 -7.73 -7.01 0.05
N GLY A 65 -6.80 -6.18 0.52
CA GLY A 65 -7.12 -4.89 1.14
C GLY A 65 -7.81 -3.94 0.16
N THR A 66 -7.34 -3.88 -1.09
CA THR A 66 -7.96 -3.09 -2.15
C THR A 66 -9.35 -3.62 -2.50
N ASN A 67 -9.52 -4.94 -2.58
CA ASN A 67 -10.81 -5.57 -2.81
C ASN A 67 -11.82 -5.26 -1.69
N LEU A 68 -11.41 -5.36 -0.43
CA LEU A 68 -12.25 -4.98 0.72
C LEU A 68 -12.59 -3.48 0.75
N THR A 69 -11.79 -2.64 0.10
CA THR A 69 -12.02 -1.19 0.00
C THR A 69 -13.01 -0.83 -1.12
N ASP A 70 -13.27 -1.74 -2.07
CA ASP A 70 -14.17 -1.54 -3.20
C ASP A 70 -15.66 -1.70 -2.81
N GLY A 71 -16.06 -1.04 -1.74
CA GLY A 71 -17.43 -1.07 -1.22
C GLY A 71 -18.20 0.25 -1.35
N LEU A 72 -17.55 1.31 -1.83
CA LEU A 72 -18.15 2.63 -2.12
C LEU A 72 -17.66 3.15 -3.47
N ASP A 73 -18.55 3.89 -4.16
CA ASP A 73 -18.28 4.49 -5.46
C ASP A 73 -17.01 5.34 -5.45
N GLY A 74 -16.02 4.95 -6.24
CA GLY A 74 -14.74 5.65 -6.40
C GLY A 74 -13.72 5.45 -5.27
N LEU A 75 -14.05 4.76 -4.17
CA LEU A 75 -13.15 4.62 -3.03
C LEU A 75 -11.88 3.86 -3.39
N ALA A 76 -12.01 2.65 -3.95
CA ALA A 76 -10.87 1.82 -4.33
C ALA A 76 -10.08 2.45 -5.49
N ALA A 77 -10.76 2.92 -6.54
CA ALA A 77 -10.13 3.53 -7.70
C ALA A 77 -9.34 4.79 -7.32
N GLY A 78 -9.95 5.72 -6.59
CA GLY A 78 -9.29 6.96 -6.20
C GLY A 78 -8.13 6.74 -5.22
N SER A 79 -8.30 5.84 -4.25
CA SER A 79 -7.20 5.46 -3.34
C SER A 79 -6.05 4.79 -4.09
N SER A 80 -6.34 3.94 -5.09
CA SER A 80 -5.32 3.30 -5.94
C SER A 80 -4.58 4.30 -6.81
N ALA A 81 -5.28 5.32 -7.35
CA ALA A 81 -4.63 6.40 -8.11
C ALA A 81 -3.64 7.19 -7.24
N ILE A 82 -4.02 7.53 -6.01
CA ILE A 82 -3.16 8.24 -5.05
C ILE A 82 -1.89 7.43 -4.75
N VAL A 83 -2.04 6.12 -4.46
CA VAL A 83 -0.90 5.22 -4.22
C VAL A 83 -0.05 5.08 -5.48
N GLY A 84 -0.67 4.95 -6.66
CA GLY A 84 0.02 4.88 -7.95
C GLY A 84 0.88 6.10 -8.23
N ILE A 85 0.36 7.31 -7.95
CA ILE A 85 1.12 8.57 -8.08
C ILE A 85 2.36 8.55 -7.16
N ALA A 86 2.19 8.15 -5.89
CA ALA A 86 3.30 8.10 -4.94
C ALA A 86 4.37 7.08 -5.37
N LEU A 87 3.96 5.90 -5.85
CA LEU A 87 4.88 4.89 -6.37
C LEU A 87 5.58 5.35 -7.66
N GLY A 88 4.88 6.06 -8.54
CA GLY A 88 5.47 6.67 -9.75
C GLY A 88 6.56 7.69 -9.41
N VAL A 89 6.30 8.56 -8.42
CA VAL A 89 7.31 9.50 -7.90
C VAL A 89 8.50 8.76 -7.29
N LEU A 90 8.26 7.69 -6.53
CA LEU A 90 9.34 6.89 -5.93
C LEU A 90 10.14 6.11 -6.99
N ALA A 91 9.52 5.64 -8.08
CA ALA A 91 10.21 5.04 -9.20
C ALA A 91 11.12 6.06 -9.91
N TYR A 92 10.57 7.23 -10.22
CA TYR A 92 11.33 8.33 -10.83
C TYR A 92 12.52 8.75 -9.97
N THR A 93 12.32 8.95 -8.69
CA THR A 93 13.42 9.34 -7.78
C THR A 93 14.45 8.23 -7.60
N SER A 94 14.05 6.95 -7.65
CA SER A 94 14.98 5.82 -7.57
C SER A 94 15.79 5.62 -8.85
N SER A 95 15.32 6.10 -10.02
CA SER A 95 16.03 6.01 -11.31
C SER A 95 17.09 7.09 -11.50
N HIS A 96 17.09 8.16 -10.69
CA HIS A 96 18.03 9.27 -10.81
C HIS A 96 18.97 9.28 -9.59
N PHE A 97 20.27 9.18 -9.83
CA PHE A 97 21.27 9.09 -8.77
C PHE A 97 21.20 10.26 -7.77
N GLU A 98 21.03 11.49 -8.26
CA GLU A 98 20.96 12.69 -7.42
C GLU A 98 19.74 12.66 -6.49
N PHE A 99 18.57 12.30 -7.00
CA PHE A 99 17.35 12.20 -6.21
C PHE A 99 17.38 11.00 -5.25
N ALA A 100 17.91 9.87 -5.70
CA ALA A 100 18.08 8.69 -4.85
C ALA A 100 19.03 8.99 -3.67
N SER A 101 20.14 9.67 -3.95
CA SER A 101 21.10 10.13 -2.92
C SER A 101 20.45 11.16 -1.99
N PHE A 102 19.70 12.12 -2.53
CA PHE A 102 18.99 13.13 -1.74
C PHE A 102 17.99 12.52 -0.75
N LEU A 103 17.19 11.54 -1.21
CA LEU A 103 16.21 10.83 -0.37
C LEU A 103 16.83 9.67 0.43
N ASN A 104 18.12 9.41 0.23
CA ASN A 104 18.81 8.27 0.85
C ASN A 104 18.10 6.93 0.60
N ILE A 105 17.71 6.70 -0.66
CA ILE A 105 17.07 5.47 -1.11
C ILE A 105 17.96 4.76 -2.14
N MET A 106 17.65 3.50 -2.40
CA MET A 106 18.39 2.70 -3.37
C MET A 106 18.23 3.28 -4.78
N PHE A 107 19.38 3.54 -5.45
CA PHE A 107 19.42 3.84 -6.88
C PHE A 107 19.16 2.56 -7.66
N ILE A 108 18.20 2.59 -8.58
CA ILE A 108 17.76 1.45 -9.40
C ILE A 108 17.82 1.88 -10.86
N PRO A 109 18.93 1.57 -11.58
CA PRO A 109 19.04 1.84 -13.01
C PRO A 109 17.92 1.15 -13.79
N GLY A 110 17.34 1.84 -14.77
CA GLY A 110 16.23 1.30 -15.56
C GLY A 110 14.84 1.46 -14.92
N ALA A 111 14.76 1.99 -13.70
CA ALA A 111 13.46 2.22 -13.06
C ALA A 111 12.65 3.36 -13.72
N GLU A 112 13.25 4.14 -14.62
CA GLU A 112 12.56 5.15 -15.44
C GLU A 112 11.47 4.54 -16.33
N GLU A 113 11.70 3.34 -16.85
CA GLU A 113 10.69 2.62 -17.66
C GLU A 113 9.42 2.32 -16.84
N LEU A 114 9.56 2.11 -15.54
CA LEU A 114 8.42 1.92 -14.64
C LEU A 114 7.59 3.19 -14.47
N VAL A 115 8.16 4.37 -14.73
CA VAL A 115 7.40 5.64 -14.70
C VAL A 115 6.38 5.69 -15.84
N VAL A 116 6.73 5.13 -17.01
CA VAL A 116 5.80 5.02 -18.14
C VAL A 116 4.63 4.11 -17.75
N PHE A 117 4.94 2.95 -17.16
CA PHE A 117 3.91 2.04 -16.65
C PHE A 117 3.03 2.70 -15.57
N ALA A 118 3.64 3.41 -14.61
CA ALA A 118 2.92 4.14 -13.56
C ALA A 118 1.97 5.17 -14.17
N SER A 119 2.43 5.94 -15.17
CA SER A 119 1.62 6.94 -15.85
C SER A 119 0.41 6.32 -16.55
N ALA A 120 0.60 5.18 -17.23
CA ALA A 120 -0.50 4.43 -17.84
C ALA A 120 -1.50 3.91 -16.78
N PHE A 121 -0.99 3.34 -15.68
CA PHE A 121 -1.81 2.87 -14.57
C PHE A 121 -2.64 4.01 -13.95
N ILE A 122 -2.01 5.15 -13.66
CA ILE A 122 -2.67 6.34 -13.10
C ILE A 122 -3.73 6.85 -14.08
N GLY A 123 -3.37 7.00 -15.37
CA GLY A 123 -4.29 7.47 -16.40
C GLY A 123 -5.51 6.56 -16.56
N ALA A 124 -5.31 5.24 -16.59
CA ALA A 124 -6.39 4.27 -16.67
C ALA A 124 -7.29 4.31 -15.43
N THR A 125 -6.70 4.41 -14.24
CA THR A 125 -7.44 4.45 -12.97
C THR A 125 -8.24 5.76 -12.84
N ILE A 126 -7.69 6.91 -13.24
CA ILE A 126 -8.40 8.20 -13.25
C ILE A 126 -9.52 8.19 -14.33
N GLY A 127 -9.24 7.63 -15.51
CA GLY A 127 -10.25 7.47 -16.56
C GLY A 127 -11.41 6.58 -16.11
N PHE A 128 -11.13 5.49 -15.42
CA PHE A 128 -12.16 4.65 -14.80
C PHE A 128 -12.93 5.42 -13.70
N LEU A 129 -12.22 6.17 -12.85
CA LEU A 129 -12.80 6.95 -11.75
C LEU A 129 -13.82 8.00 -12.25
N TRP A 130 -13.63 8.52 -13.46
CA TRP A 130 -14.57 9.46 -14.08
C TRP A 130 -16.01 8.89 -14.14
N TYR A 131 -16.14 7.61 -14.42
CA TYR A 131 -17.42 6.91 -14.48
C TYR A 131 -17.80 6.18 -13.18
N ASN A 132 -16.81 5.89 -12.34
CA ASN A 132 -17.00 5.18 -11.07
C ASN A 132 -17.17 6.11 -9.87
N ALA A 133 -16.98 7.45 -10.03
CA ALA A 133 -17.26 8.42 -8.97
C ALA A 133 -18.75 8.50 -8.66
N TYR A 134 -19.10 8.77 -7.40
CA TYR A 134 -20.49 8.83 -6.94
C TYR A 134 -21.33 9.88 -7.67
N PRO A 135 -22.53 9.56 -8.21
CA PRO A 135 -23.09 8.21 -8.33
C PRO A 135 -22.47 7.42 -9.50
N ALA A 136 -21.97 6.22 -9.21
CA ALA A 136 -21.24 5.42 -10.17
C ALA A 136 -22.10 4.91 -11.32
N GLN A 137 -21.55 4.98 -12.54
CA GLN A 137 -22.16 4.44 -13.76
C GLN A 137 -21.55 3.08 -14.13
N VAL A 138 -20.33 2.79 -13.65
CA VAL A 138 -19.56 1.56 -13.91
C VAL A 138 -18.96 1.05 -12.61
N PHE A 139 -19.01 -0.26 -12.41
CA PHE A 139 -18.44 -0.92 -11.23
C PHE A 139 -17.26 -1.81 -11.64
N MET A 140 -16.25 -1.88 -10.74
CA MET A 140 -15.00 -2.58 -11.01
C MET A 140 -15.12 -4.10 -10.81
N GLY A 141 -15.82 -4.52 -9.76
CA GLY A 141 -15.90 -5.89 -9.30
C GLY A 141 -14.57 -6.45 -8.78
N ASP A 142 -14.61 -7.69 -8.28
CA ASP A 142 -13.46 -8.34 -7.64
C ASP A 142 -12.26 -8.47 -8.57
N THR A 143 -12.49 -8.76 -9.85
CA THR A 143 -11.39 -8.87 -10.82
C THR A 143 -10.60 -7.59 -10.95
N GLY A 144 -11.27 -6.45 -11.01
CA GLY A 144 -10.61 -5.14 -11.12
C GLY A 144 -9.93 -4.73 -9.83
N SER A 145 -10.62 -4.82 -8.70
CA SER A 145 -10.08 -4.39 -7.40
C SER A 145 -8.90 -5.24 -6.92
N LEU A 146 -8.95 -6.56 -7.11
CA LEU A 146 -7.81 -7.45 -6.83
C LEU A 146 -6.63 -7.14 -7.75
N THR A 147 -6.89 -6.85 -9.04
CA THR A 147 -5.85 -6.49 -10.01
C THR A 147 -5.17 -5.17 -9.64
N LEU A 148 -5.92 -4.12 -9.27
CA LEU A 148 -5.35 -2.85 -8.83
C LEU A 148 -4.40 -3.05 -7.64
N GLY A 149 -4.83 -3.79 -6.63
CA GLY A 149 -4.00 -4.10 -5.47
C GLY A 149 -2.78 -4.95 -5.81
N GLY A 150 -2.93 -5.93 -6.70
CA GLY A 150 -1.83 -6.75 -7.20
C GLY A 150 -0.77 -5.93 -7.94
N ILE A 151 -1.19 -5.03 -8.84
CA ILE A 151 -0.30 -4.12 -9.57
C ILE A 151 0.47 -3.22 -8.59
N ILE A 152 -0.22 -2.59 -7.63
CA ILE A 152 0.40 -1.73 -6.62
C ILE A 152 1.46 -2.50 -5.82
N ALA A 153 1.14 -3.72 -5.38
CA ALA A 153 2.05 -4.53 -4.59
C ALA A 153 3.30 -4.92 -5.39
N VAL A 154 3.12 -5.44 -6.60
CA VAL A 154 4.23 -5.85 -7.49
C VAL A 154 5.09 -4.65 -7.84
N PHE A 155 4.49 -3.51 -8.15
CA PHE A 155 5.20 -2.27 -8.45
C PHE A 155 6.09 -1.84 -7.27
N ALA A 156 5.55 -1.84 -6.05
CA ALA A 156 6.31 -1.50 -4.84
C ALA A 156 7.49 -2.46 -4.60
N ILE A 157 7.31 -3.77 -4.89
CA ILE A 157 8.37 -4.79 -4.76
C ILE A 157 9.47 -4.56 -5.79
N ILE A 158 9.12 -4.26 -7.06
CA ILE A 158 10.10 -4.01 -8.12
C ILE A 158 11.00 -2.82 -7.77
N ILE A 159 10.43 -1.73 -7.26
CA ILE A 159 11.20 -0.54 -6.86
C ILE A 159 11.78 -0.67 -5.43
N ARG A 160 11.72 -1.85 -4.81
CA ARG A 160 12.26 -2.11 -3.46
C ARG A 160 11.68 -1.17 -2.39
N LYS A 161 10.37 -0.99 -2.41
CA LYS A 161 9.62 -0.14 -1.46
C LYS A 161 8.51 -0.91 -0.74
N GLU A 162 8.59 -2.24 -0.70
CA GLU A 162 7.57 -3.09 -0.10
C GLU A 162 7.36 -2.80 1.40
N LEU A 163 8.38 -2.32 2.12
CA LEU A 163 8.24 -1.95 3.54
C LEU A 163 7.64 -0.55 3.75
N LEU A 164 7.47 0.25 2.68
CA LEU A 164 6.67 1.48 2.72
C LEU A 164 5.18 1.22 2.47
N VAL A 165 4.84 0.07 1.90
CA VAL A 165 3.46 -0.29 1.55
C VAL A 165 2.48 -0.15 2.73
N PRO A 166 2.82 -0.53 3.98
CA PRO A 166 1.91 -0.32 5.12
C PRO A 166 1.49 1.13 5.33
N ILE A 167 2.34 2.10 4.98
CA ILE A 167 2.02 3.53 5.07
C ILE A 167 1.27 3.96 3.80
N LEU A 168 1.81 3.69 2.62
CA LEU A 168 1.22 4.07 1.34
C LEU A 168 -0.19 3.52 1.17
N CYS A 169 -0.38 2.24 1.48
CA CYS A 169 -1.65 1.53 1.39
C CYS A 169 -2.43 1.51 2.70
N GLY A 170 -2.17 2.48 3.61
CA GLY A 170 -2.77 2.49 4.95
C GLY A 170 -4.29 2.50 4.93
N VAL A 171 -4.94 3.12 3.93
CA VAL A 171 -6.38 3.05 3.73
C VAL A 171 -6.82 1.59 3.54
N PHE A 172 -6.20 0.85 2.63
CA PHE A 172 -6.53 -0.56 2.36
C PHE A 172 -6.30 -1.45 3.58
N PHE A 173 -5.21 -1.19 4.32
CA PHE A 173 -4.90 -1.94 5.53
C PHE A 173 -5.89 -1.66 6.67
N VAL A 174 -6.32 -0.42 6.86
CA VAL A 174 -7.32 -0.07 7.89
C VAL A 174 -8.67 -0.72 7.58
N GLU A 175 -9.08 -0.74 6.30
CA GLU A 175 -10.30 -1.44 5.88
C GLU A 175 -10.21 -2.94 6.17
N ALA A 176 -9.13 -3.59 5.75
CA ALA A 176 -8.90 -5.02 6.01
C ALA A 176 -8.81 -5.34 7.51
N LEU A 177 -8.05 -4.54 8.28
CA LEU A 177 -7.91 -4.71 9.72
C LEU A 177 -9.24 -4.55 10.44
N SER A 178 -10.12 -3.64 10.01
CA SER A 178 -11.44 -3.47 10.59
C SER A 178 -12.28 -4.75 10.51
N VAL A 179 -12.19 -5.46 9.38
CA VAL A 179 -12.87 -6.75 9.18
C VAL A 179 -12.24 -7.83 10.07
N MET A 180 -10.92 -7.93 10.07
CA MET A 180 -10.20 -8.94 10.87
C MET A 180 -10.50 -8.77 12.37
N LEU A 181 -10.42 -7.54 12.89
CA LEU A 181 -10.71 -7.23 14.29
C LEU A 181 -12.17 -7.53 14.63
N GLN A 182 -13.10 -7.17 13.79
CA GLN A 182 -14.52 -7.45 13.96
C GLN A 182 -14.79 -8.95 14.06
N VAL A 183 -14.29 -9.73 13.10
CA VAL A 183 -14.50 -11.18 13.05
C VAL A 183 -13.85 -11.87 14.24
N PHE A 184 -12.61 -11.47 14.57
CA PHE A 184 -11.88 -12.03 15.71
C PHE A 184 -12.64 -11.75 17.03
N TYR A 185 -13.01 -10.49 17.26
CA TYR A 185 -13.70 -10.10 18.48
C TYR A 185 -15.08 -10.75 18.62
N PHE A 186 -15.83 -10.82 17.51
CA PHE A 186 -17.13 -11.50 17.48
C PHE A 186 -17.02 -12.98 17.84
N LYS A 187 -16.07 -13.69 17.24
CA LYS A 187 -15.82 -15.11 17.54
C LYS A 187 -15.35 -15.32 18.97
N TYR A 188 -14.44 -14.45 19.46
CA TYR A 188 -13.93 -14.53 20.83
C TYR A 188 -15.04 -14.33 21.86
N THR A 189 -15.87 -13.26 21.71
CA THR A 189 -16.97 -12.99 22.65
C THR A 189 -18.04 -14.08 22.60
N LYS A 190 -18.37 -14.56 21.39
CA LYS A 190 -19.32 -15.68 21.24
C LYS A 190 -18.83 -16.94 21.95
N LYS A 191 -17.53 -17.26 21.87
CA LYS A 191 -16.96 -18.41 22.59
C LYS A 191 -16.97 -18.24 24.10
N LYS A 192 -16.73 -16.99 24.59
CA LYS A 192 -16.61 -16.69 26.05
C LYS A 192 -17.97 -16.51 26.74
N THR A 193 -18.92 -15.87 26.08
CA THR A 193 -20.18 -15.43 26.71
C THR A 193 -21.43 -16.01 26.06
N GLY A 194 -21.29 -16.85 25.04
CA GLY A 194 -22.41 -17.35 24.23
C GLY A 194 -22.99 -16.35 23.22
N ILE A 195 -22.70 -15.06 23.39
CA ILE A 195 -23.22 -13.96 22.53
C ILE A 195 -22.06 -13.26 21.84
N GLY A 196 -22.11 -13.22 20.49
CA GLY A 196 -21.11 -12.50 19.69
C GLY A 196 -21.36 -10.98 19.76
N ARG A 197 -20.37 -10.20 20.21
CA ARG A 197 -20.42 -8.73 20.23
C ARG A 197 -19.65 -8.14 19.07
N ARG A 198 -20.08 -6.97 18.58
CA ARG A 198 -19.45 -6.25 17.49
C ARG A 198 -18.63 -5.07 18.02
N ILE A 199 -17.49 -4.77 17.38
CA ILE A 199 -16.72 -3.55 17.64
C ILE A 199 -17.35 -2.39 16.87
N PHE A 200 -17.50 -2.56 15.54
CA PHE A 200 -18.08 -1.59 14.63
C PHE A 200 -19.53 -1.95 14.29
N LYS A 201 -20.32 -0.96 13.90
CA LYS A 201 -21.70 -1.16 13.42
C LYS A 201 -21.75 -2.10 12.20
N MET A 202 -20.80 -1.92 11.30
CA MET A 202 -20.59 -2.74 10.11
C MET A 202 -19.11 -2.70 9.71
N THR A 203 -18.61 -3.69 8.98
CA THR A 203 -17.26 -3.74 8.40
C THR A 203 -17.35 -4.16 6.93
N PRO A 204 -16.44 -3.72 6.06
CA PRO A 204 -15.29 -2.84 6.33
C PRO A 204 -15.64 -1.46 6.89
N LEU A 205 -14.61 -0.68 7.31
CA LEU A 205 -14.81 0.54 8.11
C LEU A 205 -15.66 1.62 7.42
N HIS A 206 -15.57 1.75 6.08
CA HIS A 206 -16.39 2.71 5.34
C HIS A 206 -17.89 2.47 5.55
N HIS A 207 -18.35 1.22 5.65
CA HIS A 207 -19.74 0.89 5.93
C HIS A 207 -20.17 1.25 7.37
N HIS A 208 -19.21 1.32 8.32
CA HIS A 208 -19.49 1.80 9.66
C HIS A 208 -20.05 3.24 9.67
N PHE A 209 -19.54 4.09 8.77
CA PHE A 209 -19.99 5.47 8.64
C PHE A 209 -21.32 5.63 7.91
N GLN A 210 -21.73 4.64 7.10
CA GLN A 210 -23.03 4.62 6.43
C GLN A 210 -24.19 4.16 7.33
N LYS A 211 -23.90 3.59 8.51
CA LYS A 211 -24.95 3.11 9.43
C LYS A 211 -25.20 4.13 10.53
N PRO A 212 -26.48 4.45 10.84
CA PRO A 212 -26.81 5.31 11.99
C PRO A 212 -26.40 4.64 13.30
N GLY A 213 -26.06 5.45 14.30
CA GLY A 213 -25.90 4.96 15.66
C GLY A 213 -27.25 4.59 16.27
N ASN A 214 -27.24 3.64 17.20
CA ASN A 214 -28.44 3.17 17.93
C ASN A 214 -29.55 2.56 17.02
N ALA A 215 -29.18 2.07 15.82
CA ALA A 215 -30.11 1.40 14.90
C ALA A 215 -30.40 -0.07 15.28
N GLY A 216 -30.41 -0.41 16.56
CA GLY A 216 -30.60 -1.79 17.02
C GLY A 216 -29.36 -2.69 16.84
N ILE A 217 -28.23 -2.13 16.45
CA ILE A 217 -26.97 -2.85 16.29
C ILE A 217 -26.17 -2.72 17.61
N ASP A 218 -25.98 -3.82 18.32
CA ASP A 218 -25.12 -3.86 19.51
C ASP A 218 -23.65 -3.85 19.10
N ALA A 219 -23.08 -2.64 18.96
CA ALA A 219 -21.68 -2.41 18.66
C ALA A 219 -21.06 -1.51 19.74
N ILE A 220 -19.78 -1.75 20.06
CA ILE A 220 -19.04 -0.95 21.05
C ILE A 220 -18.91 0.50 20.59
N ILE A 221 -18.59 0.68 19.30
CA ILE A 221 -18.41 2.01 18.69
C ILE A 221 -19.70 2.36 17.93
N GLN A 222 -20.49 3.28 18.51
CA GLN A 222 -21.74 3.74 17.92
C GLN A 222 -21.60 5.04 17.12
N LYS A 223 -20.56 5.84 17.37
CA LYS A 223 -20.32 7.11 16.64
C LYS A 223 -19.79 6.82 15.22
N PRO A 224 -20.14 7.63 14.21
CA PRO A 224 -21.10 8.75 14.27
C PRO A 224 -22.54 8.25 14.41
N PHE A 225 -23.41 9.02 15.08
CA PHE A 225 -24.82 8.68 15.24
C PHE A 225 -25.61 8.92 13.95
N ASN A 226 -25.26 9.96 13.21
CA ASN A 226 -25.88 10.27 11.93
C ASN A 226 -25.17 9.56 10.78
N VAL A 227 -25.92 9.18 9.77
CA VAL A 227 -25.40 8.64 8.51
C VAL A 227 -24.52 9.69 7.83
N VAL A 228 -23.32 9.29 7.42
CA VAL A 228 -22.44 10.14 6.63
C VAL A 228 -22.68 9.85 5.16
N PRO A 229 -22.91 10.87 4.31
CA PRO A 229 -23.08 10.67 2.87
C PRO A 229 -21.87 9.99 2.25
N GLU A 230 -22.10 9.13 1.27
CA GLU A 230 -21.07 8.30 0.64
C GLU A 230 -19.92 9.12 0.05
N SER A 231 -20.24 10.12 -0.76
CA SER A 231 -19.24 11.03 -1.34
C SER A 231 -18.34 11.68 -0.28
N LYS A 232 -18.91 12.02 0.89
CA LYS A 232 -18.14 12.60 1.99
C LYS A 232 -17.21 11.59 2.64
N ILE A 233 -17.61 10.31 2.74
CA ILE A 233 -16.75 9.23 3.24
C ILE A 233 -15.57 9.07 2.28
N VAL A 234 -15.85 8.90 0.99
CA VAL A 234 -14.84 8.67 -0.05
C VAL A 234 -13.80 9.78 -0.08
N VAL A 235 -14.23 11.05 -0.12
CA VAL A 235 -13.31 12.20 -0.11
C VAL A 235 -12.44 12.21 1.15
N ARG A 236 -12.97 11.87 2.32
CA ARG A 236 -12.18 11.80 3.56
C ARG A 236 -11.11 10.71 3.50
N PHE A 237 -11.44 9.54 2.94
CA PHE A 237 -10.46 8.47 2.76
C PHE A 237 -9.37 8.86 1.74
N TRP A 238 -9.72 9.57 0.66
CA TRP A 238 -8.72 10.10 -0.27
C TRP A 238 -7.79 11.11 0.40
N LEU A 239 -8.32 12.03 1.20
CA LEU A 239 -7.49 12.99 1.95
C LEU A 239 -6.53 12.27 2.90
N ILE A 240 -7.00 11.22 3.61
CA ILE A 240 -6.14 10.39 4.43
C ILE A 240 -5.07 9.70 3.56
N GLY A 241 -5.45 9.15 2.41
CA GLY A 241 -4.53 8.52 1.46
C GLY A 241 -3.43 9.48 0.97
N ILE A 242 -3.79 10.72 0.63
CA ILE A 242 -2.83 11.77 0.24
C ILE A 242 -1.87 12.09 1.39
N ILE A 243 -2.38 12.24 2.61
CA ILE A 243 -1.55 12.48 3.80
C ILE A 243 -0.58 11.33 4.03
N LEU A 244 -1.06 10.08 3.94
CA LEU A 244 -0.22 8.90 4.10
C LEU A 244 0.85 8.79 3.01
N ALA A 245 0.52 9.11 1.76
CA ALA A 245 1.48 9.17 0.66
C ALA A 245 2.56 10.23 0.91
N ALA A 246 2.17 11.42 1.37
CA ALA A 246 3.12 12.47 1.73
C ALA A 246 4.01 12.04 2.91
N ILE A 247 3.44 11.45 3.96
CA ILE A 247 4.19 10.92 5.10
C ILE A 247 5.20 9.86 4.62
N ALA A 248 4.79 8.91 3.77
CA ALA A 248 5.68 7.87 3.26
C ALA A 248 6.93 8.46 2.55
N ILE A 249 6.75 9.51 1.74
CA ILE A 249 7.87 10.17 1.06
C ILE A 249 8.73 10.98 2.06
N ILE A 250 8.10 11.71 2.97
CA ILE A 250 8.79 12.54 3.96
C ILE A 250 9.64 11.69 4.91
N THR A 251 9.16 10.50 5.30
CA THR A 251 9.89 9.61 6.21
C THR A 251 11.23 9.14 5.65
N LEU A 252 11.40 9.15 4.33
CA LEU A 252 12.67 8.81 3.69
C LEU A 252 13.73 9.90 3.89
N LYS A 253 13.32 11.15 4.14
CA LYS A 253 14.24 12.29 4.32
C LYS A 253 14.52 12.64 5.79
N LEU A 254 13.69 12.19 6.72
CA LEU A 254 13.74 12.63 8.12
C LEU A 254 15.00 12.20 8.92
N ARG A 255 15.96 11.49 8.29
CA ARG A 255 17.24 11.11 8.97
C ARG A 255 18.44 11.07 8.03
#